data_2f5e4d74dc73e1d407005a4eafa621ad
#
_entry.id   2f5e4d74dc73e1d407005a4eafa621ad
#
_cell.length_a   1.000
_cell.length_b   1.000
_cell.length_c   1.000
_cell.angle_alpha   90.00
_cell.angle_beta   90.00
_cell.angle_gamma   90.00
#
_symmetry.space_group_name_H-M   'P 1'
#
loop_
_entity.id
_entity.type
_entity.pdbx_description
1 polymer ?
#
loop_
_entity_poly.entity_id
_entity_poly.type
_entity_poly.pdbx_seq_one_letter_code
_entity_poly.pdbx_strand_id
1 'polypeptide(L)'
;MQCTLNGKQVDMIILINSSKTLNFEQPAHISKHTVPEFLEDCEFLVSELRKFSVSGFAGLMGVSENLAVLNVKRYKKWLTSPGGSDAKQTLLAFKGDIYAAMNSDRYKMKDLDFAQKHLRILSGLYGILRPLDLIQPYRLEMAAKLKTDRGQDLYRFWGHRINTALNELLKHERSGVVINLASMEYFKSVKSNLLKAEVITPVFKEYKDPTYRVVAIYAKKARGLMCDYIIQNRLTRVEDLQSFNLDGYRFTPALSSLKEWVFTRGDIRA
;
A
#
# COMPACT_ATOMS: atom_id res chain seq x y z
N MET A 1 -28.80 -7.46 11.71
CA MET A 1 -29.17 -6.20 11.04
C MET A 1 -28.32 -6.09 9.79
N GLN A 2 -28.87 -6.47 8.62
CA GLN A 2 -28.19 -6.40 7.33
C GLN A 2 -28.11 -4.93 6.91
N CYS A 3 -26.89 -4.38 6.86
CA CYS A 3 -26.66 -3.07 6.26
C CYS A 3 -26.60 -3.26 4.74
N THR A 4 -27.75 -3.12 4.07
CA THR A 4 -27.84 -3.09 2.62
C THR A 4 -27.43 -1.70 2.15
N LEU A 5 -26.20 -1.56 1.68
CA LEU A 5 -25.79 -0.45 0.83
C LEU A 5 -26.49 -0.68 -0.53
N ASN A 6 -27.65 -0.03 -0.71
CA ASN A 6 -28.45 -0.14 -1.92
C ASN A 6 -27.63 0.18 -3.17
N GLY A 7 -27.27 -0.83 -3.97
CA GLY A 7 -27.00 -0.85 -5.41
C GLY A 7 -26.30 0.32 -6.11
N LYS A 8 -25.79 1.32 -5.41
CA LYS A 8 -25.07 2.46 -5.97
C LYS A 8 -23.60 2.11 -6.16
N GLN A 9 -23.07 2.48 -7.31
CA GLN A 9 -21.63 2.45 -7.56
C GLN A 9 -20.95 3.33 -6.53
N VAL A 10 -20.12 2.73 -5.66
CA VAL A 10 -19.42 3.42 -4.58
C VAL A 10 -17.96 3.58 -5.01
N ASP A 11 -17.40 4.78 -4.83
CA ASP A 11 -15.96 4.98 -5.04
C ASP A 11 -15.18 4.20 -3.98
N MET A 12 -14.65 3.06 -4.39
CA MET A 12 -13.86 2.17 -3.55
C MET A 12 -12.36 2.47 -3.76
N ILE A 13 -11.69 2.87 -2.70
CA ILE A 13 -10.23 3.06 -2.70
C ILE A 13 -9.56 1.91 -1.96
N ILE A 14 -8.61 1.27 -2.61
CA ILE A 14 -7.80 0.18 -2.05
C ILE A 14 -6.51 0.78 -1.52
N LEU A 15 -6.15 0.48 -0.28
CA LEU A 15 -4.87 0.85 0.31
C LEU A 15 -3.98 -0.38 0.47
N ILE A 16 -2.79 -0.32 -0.09
CA ILE A 16 -1.68 -1.23 0.21
C ILE A 16 -0.47 -0.42 0.68
N ASN A 17 0.61 -1.08 1.11
CA ASN A 17 1.85 -0.40 1.48
C ASN A 17 2.98 -0.69 0.49
N SER A 18 3.95 0.21 0.44
CA SER A 18 5.21 0.05 -0.29
C SER A 18 6.00 -1.19 0.16
N SER A 19 6.93 -1.63 -0.66
CA SER A 19 7.82 -2.76 -0.35
C SER A 19 9.25 -2.31 -0.06
N LYS A 20 9.93 -3.08 0.78
CA LYS A 20 11.37 -2.94 1.04
C LYS A 20 12.22 -3.38 -0.15
N THR A 21 11.67 -4.26 -0.99
CA THR A 21 12.32 -4.81 -2.18
C THR A 21 11.82 -4.08 -3.41
N LEU A 22 12.77 -3.71 -4.26
CA LEU A 22 12.54 -2.96 -5.49
C LEU A 22 13.20 -3.67 -6.67
N ASN A 23 12.63 -3.55 -7.86
CA ASN A 23 13.20 -4.01 -9.11
C ASN A 23 13.28 -2.85 -10.10
N PHE A 24 14.50 -2.40 -10.34
CA PHE A 24 14.85 -1.40 -11.36
C PHE A 24 15.73 -1.97 -12.48
N GLU A 25 16.11 -3.25 -12.38
CA GLU A 25 16.93 -3.93 -13.39
C GLU A 25 16.14 -4.21 -14.66
N GLN A 26 14.87 -4.60 -14.51
CA GLN A 26 13.99 -4.83 -15.65
C GLN A 26 13.26 -3.54 -16.01
N PRO A 27 13.24 -3.13 -17.28
CA PRO A 27 12.48 -1.97 -17.74
C PRO A 27 10.97 -2.19 -17.51
N ALA A 28 10.24 -1.10 -17.39
CA ALA A 28 8.78 -1.16 -17.40
C ALA A 28 8.29 -1.54 -18.80
N HIS A 29 7.26 -2.40 -18.87
CA HIS A 29 6.64 -2.79 -20.13
C HIS A 29 5.66 -1.75 -20.69
N ILE A 30 5.51 -0.62 -20.00
CA ILE A 30 4.65 0.50 -20.38
C ILE A 30 5.39 1.83 -20.26
N SER A 31 5.04 2.79 -21.11
CA SER A 31 5.56 4.17 -21.07
C SER A 31 4.67 5.14 -20.28
N LYS A 32 3.36 4.84 -20.16
CA LYS A 32 2.42 5.70 -19.41
C LYS A 32 2.85 5.83 -17.97
N HIS A 33 2.89 7.05 -17.46
CA HIS A 33 3.28 7.33 -16.08
C HIS A 33 2.60 8.61 -15.58
N THR A 34 2.70 8.81 -14.27
CA THR A 34 2.28 10.02 -13.56
C THR A 34 3.37 10.46 -12.59
N VAL A 35 3.25 11.68 -12.08
CA VAL A 35 4.20 12.28 -11.14
C VAL A 35 3.63 12.16 -9.72
N PRO A 36 4.41 11.73 -8.71
CA PRO A 36 3.96 11.68 -7.32
C PRO A 36 3.44 13.03 -6.81
N GLU A 37 2.39 13.00 -6.00
CA GLU A 37 1.70 14.19 -5.52
C GLU A 37 2.55 15.05 -4.56
N PHE A 38 3.37 14.41 -3.71
CA PHE A 38 4.10 15.06 -2.62
C PHE A 38 5.60 15.18 -2.88
N LEU A 39 6.02 15.57 -4.11
CA LEU A 39 7.44 15.65 -4.46
C LEU A 39 8.24 16.63 -3.62
N GLU A 40 7.67 17.78 -3.26
CA GLU A 40 8.34 18.78 -2.38
C GLU A 40 8.59 18.20 -0.98
N ASP A 41 7.62 17.45 -0.43
CA ASP A 41 7.80 16.73 0.84
C ASP A 41 8.85 15.62 0.72
N CYS A 42 8.90 14.92 -0.42
CA CYS A 42 9.93 13.91 -0.70
C CYS A 42 11.34 14.55 -0.76
N GLU A 43 11.48 15.65 -1.46
CA GLU A 43 12.74 16.39 -1.54
C GLU A 43 13.24 16.83 -0.17
N PHE A 44 12.32 17.34 0.66
CA PHE A 44 12.64 17.69 2.03
C PHE A 44 13.12 16.46 2.82
N LEU A 45 12.39 15.33 2.78
CA LEU A 45 12.82 14.10 3.47
C LEU A 45 14.15 13.56 2.95
N VAL A 46 14.39 13.64 1.64
CA VAL A 46 15.67 13.25 1.03
C VAL A 46 16.80 14.16 1.51
N SER A 47 16.56 15.47 1.64
CA SER A 47 17.55 16.41 2.18
C SER A 47 17.95 16.05 3.62
N GLU A 48 16.98 15.66 4.45
CA GLU A 48 17.24 15.18 5.82
C GLU A 48 18.03 13.85 5.81
N LEU A 49 17.63 12.90 4.96
CA LEU A 49 18.29 11.60 4.84
C LEU A 49 19.73 11.68 4.30
N ARG A 50 20.03 12.69 3.50
CA ARG A 50 21.40 12.97 3.00
C ARG A 50 22.38 13.39 4.10
N LYS A 51 21.88 13.89 5.24
CA LYS A 51 22.70 14.27 6.39
C LYS A 51 23.26 13.07 7.16
N PHE A 52 22.67 11.87 6.96
CA PHE A 52 23.09 10.69 7.69
C PHE A 52 24.38 10.08 7.13
N SER A 53 25.29 9.72 8.05
CA SER A 53 26.38 8.79 7.75
C SER A 53 25.81 7.38 7.49
N VAL A 54 26.65 6.50 6.95
CA VAL A 54 26.27 5.08 6.76
C VAL A 54 25.81 4.43 8.08
N SER A 55 26.58 4.61 9.15
CA SER A 55 26.24 4.07 10.48
C SER A 55 24.98 4.69 11.06
N GLY A 56 24.79 6.00 10.90
CA GLY A 56 23.57 6.68 11.33
C GLY A 56 22.33 6.18 10.58
N PHE A 57 22.43 5.97 9.27
CA PHE A 57 21.34 5.39 8.48
C PHE A 57 21.07 3.92 8.85
N ALA A 58 22.13 3.13 9.10
CA ALA A 58 21.98 1.76 9.56
C ALA A 58 21.20 1.69 10.90
N GLY A 59 21.51 2.58 11.84
CA GLY A 59 20.80 2.71 13.10
C GLY A 59 19.34 3.17 12.95
N LEU A 60 19.09 4.18 12.09
CA LEU A 60 17.72 4.68 11.81
C LEU A 60 16.81 3.58 11.27
N MET A 61 17.32 2.76 10.34
CA MET A 61 16.54 1.77 9.60
C MET A 61 16.64 0.35 10.16
N GLY A 62 17.53 0.10 11.13
CA GLY A 62 17.78 -1.24 11.65
C GLY A 62 18.27 -2.22 10.56
N VAL A 63 19.17 -1.78 9.68
CA VAL A 63 19.66 -2.55 8.53
C VAL A 63 21.16 -2.82 8.62
N SER A 64 21.64 -3.82 7.85
CA SER A 64 23.07 -4.09 7.70
C SER A 64 23.81 -2.92 7.06
N GLU A 65 25.11 -2.83 7.29
CA GLU A 65 25.97 -1.79 6.73
C GLU A 65 25.93 -1.76 5.20
N ASN A 66 25.94 -2.92 4.53
CA ASN A 66 25.84 -2.99 3.07
C ASN A 66 24.54 -2.37 2.54
N LEU A 67 23.42 -2.62 3.22
CA LEU A 67 22.14 -1.99 2.85
C LEU A 67 22.13 -0.50 3.16
N ALA A 68 22.80 -0.07 4.22
CA ALA A 68 22.94 1.34 4.55
C ALA A 68 23.78 2.08 3.48
N VAL A 69 24.94 1.53 3.09
CA VAL A 69 25.78 2.07 2.00
C VAL A 69 24.98 2.22 0.70
N LEU A 70 24.23 1.18 0.32
CA LEU A 70 23.40 1.21 -0.86
C LEU A 70 22.38 2.36 -0.82
N ASN A 71 21.67 2.53 0.31
CA ASN A 71 20.61 3.52 0.40
C ASN A 71 21.13 4.95 0.57
N VAL A 72 22.25 5.16 1.27
CA VAL A 72 22.94 6.47 1.30
C VAL A 72 23.35 6.88 -0.12
N LYS A 73 23.87 5.95 -0.94
CA LYS A 73 24.18 6.21 -2.36
C LYS A 73 22.90 6.55 -3.16
N ARG A 74 21.78 5.86 -2.93
CA ARG A 74 20.49 6.14 -3.58
C ARG A 74 20.02 7.55 -3.29
N TYR A 75 20.01 7.96 -2.01
CA TYR A 75 19.61 9.33 -1.64
C TYR A 75 20.51 10.41 -2.20
N LYS A 76 21.82 10.18 -2.31
CA LYS A 76 22.74 11.12 -2.96
C LYS A 76 22.40 11.35 -4.44
N LYS A 77 21.92 10.29 -5.13
CA LYS A 77 21.55 10.33 -6.54
C LYS A 77 20.10 10.75 -6.79
N TRP A 78 19.25 10.76 -5.77
CA TRP A 78 17.82 11.04 -5.93
C TRP A 78 17.61 12.45 -6.49
N LEU A 79 16.66 12.60 -7.44
CA LEU A 79 16.34 13.85 -8.13
C LEU A 79 14.84 14.14 -8.00
N THR A 80 14.47 15.42 -7.88
CA THR A 80 13.07 15.86 -7.83
C THR A 80 12.34 15.57 -9.14
N SER A 81 13.02 15.69 -10.25
CA SER A 81 12.50 15.38 -11.60
C SER A 81 13.38 14.31 -12.24
N PRO A 82 13.15 13.03 -11.89
CA PRO A 82 13.93 11.94 -12.47
C PRO A 82 13.59 11.77 -13.95
N GLY A 83 14.61 11.60 -14.78
CA GLY A 83 14.48 11.25 -16.19
C GLY A 83 15.00 9.85 -16.48
N GLY A 84 14.53 9.24 -17.58
CA GLY A 84 15.10 8.02 -18.13
C GLY A 84 15.02 6.79 -17.23
N SER A 85 16.13 6.04 -17.15
CA SER A 85 16.22 4.74 -16.46
C SER A 85 16.21 4.80 -14.92
N ASP A 86 16.30 6.00 -14.33
CA ASP A 86 16.42 6.15 -12.87
C ASP A 86 15.09 6.13 -12.13
N ALA A 87 13.97 6.12 -12.86
CA ALA A 87 12.64 6.05 -12.30
C ALA A 87 11.80 4.97 -12.96
N LYS A 88 10.85 4.40 -12.20
CA LYS A 88 9.93 3.37 -12.66
C LYS A 88 8.56 3.56 -12.03
N GLN A 89 7.51 3.14 -12.72
CA GLN A 89 6.14 3.16 -12.19
C GLN A 89 6.08 2.36 -10.88
N THR A 90 5.46 2.93 -9.88
CA THR A 90 5.38 2.41 -8.50
C THR A 90 4.95 0.95 -8.45
N LEU A 91 3.86 0.60 -9.15
CA LEU A 91 3.32 -0.76 -9.14
C LEU A 91 4.30 -1.79 -9.75
N LEU A 92 5.11 -1.38 -10.73
CA LEU A 92 6.08 -2.23 -11.40
C LEU A 92 7.45 -2.24 -10.71
N ALA A 93 7.74 -1.20 -9.93
CA ALA A 93 9.00 -1.08 -9.19
C ALA A 93 9.00 -1.90 -7.90
N PHE A 94 7.89 -1.94 -7.15
CA PHE A 94 7.82 -2.70 -5.92
C PHE A 94 7.76 -4.20 -6.16
N LYS A 95 8.48 -4.94 -5.31
CA LYS A 95 8.48 -6.41 -5.23
C LYS A 95 8.27 -6.83 -3.76
N GLY A 96 8.10 -8.11 -3.51
CA GLY A 96 7.78 -8.66 -2.19
C GLY A 96 6.41 -9.32 -2.17
N ASP A 97 6.02 -9.93 -1.05
CA ASP A 97 4.92 -10.89 -0.98
C ASP A 97 3.59 -10.37 -1.55
N ILE A 98 3.24 -9.11 -1.25
CA ILE A 98 2.00 -8.48 -1.77
C ILE A 98 2.09 -8.36 -3.29
N TYR A 99 3.18 -7.77 -3.80
CA TYR A 99 3.37 -7.49 -5.22
C TYR A 99 3.59 -8.75 -6.06
N ALA A 100 4.28 -9.76 -5.49
CA ALA A 100 4.44 -11.08 -6.12
C ALA A 100 3.08 -11.77 -6.27
N ALA A 101 2.20 -11.66 -5.27
CA ALA A 101 0.86 -12.23 -5.32
C ALA A 101 -0.06 -11.49 -6.31
N MET A 102 0.09 -10.17 -6.45
CA MET A 102 -0.62 -9.37 -7.46
C MET A 102 -0.20 -9.73 -8.87
N ASN A 103 1.08 -10.09 -9.09
CA ASN A 103 1.63 -10.39 -10.41
C ASN A 103 1.33 -9.28 -11.45
N SER A 104 1.59 -8.04 -11.06
CA SER A 104 1.22 -6.84 -11.85
C SER A 104 1.94 -6.73 -13.19
N ASP A 105 3.01 -7.49 -13.41
CA ASP A 105 3.71 -7.55 -14.69
C ASP A 105 2.82 -8.09 -15.85
N ARG A 106 1.73 -8.81 -15.53
CA ARG A 106 0.72 -9.29 -16.50
C ARG A 106 -0.40 -8.28 -16.80
N TYR A 107 -0.46 -7.15 -16.07
CA TYR A 107 -1.57 -6.21 -16.21
C TYR A 107 -1.57 -5.54 -17.59
N LYS A 108 -2.74 -5.55 -18.22
CA LYS A 108 -3.01 -4.80 -19.45
C LYS A 108 -3.35 -3.35 -19.11
N MET A 109 -3.33 -2.48 -20.10
CA MET A 109 -3.63 -1.06 -19.89
C MET A 109 -4.95 -0.82 -19.14
N LYS A 110 -6.00 -1.58 -19.47
CA LYS A 110 -7.30 -1.48 -18.78
C LYS A 110 -7.24 -1.82 -17.28
N ASP A 111 -6.35 -2.74 -16.89
CA ASP A 111 -6.15 -3.13 -15.49
C ASP A 111 -5.34 -2.05 -14.76
N LEU A 112 -4.33 -1.50 -15.43
CA LEU A 112 -3.54 -0.37 -14.94
C LEU A 112 -4.38 0.91 -14.80
N ASP A 113 -5.28 1.18 -15.74
CA ASP A 113 -6.20 2.33 -15.68
C ASP A 113 -7.19 2.19 -14.53
N PHE A 114 -7.72 0.99 -14.28
CA PHE A 114 -8.55 0.71 -13.12
C PHE A 114 -7.74 0.86 -11.82
N ALA A 115 -6.57 0.24 -11.75
CA ALA A 115 -5.69 0.38 -10.59
C ALA A 115 -5.32 1.85 -10.32
N GLN A 116 -5.01 2.64 -11.35
CA GLN A 116 -4.66 4.06 -11.23
C GLN A 116 -5.78 4.89 -10.56
N LYS A 117 -7.03 4.52 -10.80
CA LYS A 117 -8.19 5.17 -10.18
C LYS A 117 -8.39 4.72 -8.73
N HIS A 118 -8.33 3.42 -8.48
CA HIS A 118 -8.80 2.79 -7.25
C HIS A 118 -7.72 2.38 -6.26
N LEU A 119 -6.46 2.22 -6.68
CA LEU A 119 -5.37 1.78 -5.79
C LEU A 119 -4.52 2.96 -5.33
N ARG A 120 -4.19 2.97 -4.03
CA ARG A 120 -3.21 3.87 -3.43
C ARG A 120 -2.21 3.07 -2.61
N ILE A 121 -0.94 3.48 -2.68
CA ILE A 121 0.19 2.80 -2.07
C ILE A 121 0.80 3.73 -1.02
N LEU A 122 0.70 3.35 0.25
CA LEU A 122 1.28 4.12 1.35
C LEU A 122 2.79 3.94 1.37
N SER A 123 3.53 5.03 1.50
CA SER A 123 4.98 5.09 1.42
C SER A 123 5.57 6.01 2.48
N GLY A 124 6.66 5.57 3.13
CA GLY A 124 7.38 6.41 4.09
C GLY A 124 7.99 7.66 3.45
N LEU A 125 8.54 7.53 2.22
CA LEU A 125 9.16 8.64 1.50
C LEU A 125 8.15 9.50 0.73
N TYR A 126 7.18 8.86 0.05
CA TYR A 126 6.27 9.53 -0.88
C TYR A 126 4.87 9.80 -0.27
N GLY A 127 4.62 9.42 1.00
CA GLY A 127 3.31 9.54 1.65
C GLY A 127 2.28 8.60 1.04
N ILE A 128 1.72 9.00 -0.09
CA ILE A 128 0.76 8.22 -0.87
C ILE A 128 1.13 8.26 -2.35
N LEU A 129 1.02 7.12 -3.03
CA LEU A 129 1.38 6.94 -4.43
C LEU A 129 0.22 6.31 -5.20
N ARG A 130 0.13 6.66 -6.48
CA ARG A 130 -0.69 5.96 -7.47
C ARG A 130 0.15 4.88 -8.17
N PRO A 131 -0.45 3.85 -8.75
CA PRO A 131 0.24 2.77 -9.46
C PRO A 131 1.25 3.22 -10.52
N LEU A 132 0.93 4.26 -11.27
CA LEU A 132 1.76 4.76 -12.37
C LEU A 132 2.67 5.93 -11.99
N ASP A 133 2.71 6.35 -10.74
CA ASP A 133 3.63 7.39 -10.28
C ASP A 133 5.07 6.89 -10.41
N LEU A 134 5.94 7.73 -10.99
CA LEU A 134 7.35 7.42 -11.11
C LEU A 134 8.06 7.58 -9.76
N ILE A 135 8.70 6.52 -9.32
CA ILE A 135 9.55 6.52 -8.12
C ILE A 135 10.98 6.16 -8.48
N GLN A 136 11.91 6.61 -7.65
CA GLN A 136 13.31 6.23 -7.69
C GLN A 136 13.61 5.20 -6.59
N PRO A 137 14.72 4.45 -6.68
CA PRO A 137 15.11 3.50 -5.65
C PRO A 137 15.31 4.18 -4.29
N TYR A 138 14.62 3.70 -3.27
CA TYR A 138 14.72 4.21 -1.90
C TYR A 138 14.45 3.12 -0.86
N ARG A 139 14.73 3.41 0.39
CA ARG A 139 14.27 2.63 1.54
C ARG A 139 13.96 3.57 2.71
N LEU A 140 12.70 3.70 3.03
CA LEU A 140 12.22 4.43 4.20
C LEU A 140 10.88 3.82 4.63
N GLU A 141 10.88 3.07 5.74
CA GLU A 141 9.68 2.50 6.33
C GLU A 141 8.89 3.59 7.08
N MET A 142 7.56 3.46 7.11
CA MET A 142 6.68 4.44 7.74
C MET A 142 6.92 4.59 9.26
N ALA A 143 7.39 3.53 9.92
CA ALA A 143 7.71 3.54 11.35
C ALA A 143 9.09 4.14 11.68
N ALA A 144 9.88 4.59 10.67
CA ALA A 144 11.18 5.17 10.91
C ALA A 144 11.08 6.43 11.79
N LYS A 145 11.95 6.48 12.82
CA LYS A 145 12.03 7.60 13.75
C LYS A 145 12.91 8.73 13.20
N LEU A 146 12.61 9.14 11.96
CA LEU A 146 13.29 10.26 11.33
C LEU A 146 12.77 11.57 11.93
N LYS A 147 13.61 12.19 12.74
CA LYS A 147 13.31 13.49 13.35
C LYS A 147 13.50 14.59 12.32
N THR A 148 12.51 15.45 12.18
CA THR A 148 12.52 16.65 11.33
C THR A 148 11.95 17.83 12.12
N ASP A 149 11.98 19.03 11.57
CA ASP A 149 11.28 20.20 12.12
C ASP A 149 9.75 20.03 12.17
N ARG A 150 9.19 19.11 11.36
CA ARG A 150 7.75 18.79 11.32
C ARG A 150 7.34 17.68 12.30
N GLY A 151 8.28 17.03 13.01
CA GLY A 151 7.96 16.01 14.00
C GLY A 151 9.08 15.00 14.25
N GLN A 152 8.85 14.14 15.26
CA GLN A 152 9.84 13.18 15.76
C GLN A 152 9.87 11.86 14.95
N ASP A 153 8.91 11.66 14.04
CA ASP A 153 8.74 10.47 13.22
C ASP A 153 7.95 10.79 11.93
N LEU A 154 7.86 9.83 11.02
CA LEU A 154 7.15 10.03 9.76
C LEU A 154 5.62 10.14 9.94
N TYR A 155 5.03 9.57 10.98
CA TYR A 155 3.60 9.74 11.24
C TYR A 155 3.25 11.21 11.56
N ARG A 156 4.14 11.88 12.31
CA ARG A 156 4.00 13.31 12.60
C ARG A 156 4.37 14.17 11.40
N PHE A 157 5.41 13.77 10.66
CA PHE A 157 5.81 14.46 9.43
C PHE A 157 4.66 14.50 8.42
N TRP A 158 4.05 13.36 8.11
CA TRP A 158 2.93 13.30 7.17
C TRP A 158 1.65 13.93 7.73
N GLY A 159 1.45 13.89 9.05
CA GLY A 159 0.38 14.60 9.73
C GLY A 159 -1.01 14.28 9.18
N HIS A 160 -1.62 15.26 8.50
CA HIS A 160 -2.94 15.15 7.87
C HIS A 160 -2.89 15.02 6.35
N ARG A 161 -1.72 15.16 5.73
CA ARG A 161 -1.57 15.24 4.27
C ARG A 161 -2.14 14.02 3.55
N ILE A 162 -1.84 12.82 4.03
CA ILE A 162 -2.35 11.56 3.46
C ILE A 162 -3.89 11.52 3.55
N ASN A 163 -4.46 11.92 4.70
CA ASN A 163 -5.92 12.00 4.85
C ASN A 163 -6.55 13.03 3.91
N THR A 164 -5.91 14.19 3.74
CA THR A 164 -6.40 15.23 2.82
C THR A 164 -6.46 14.69 1.41
N ALA A 165 -5.39 14.07 0.90
CA ALA A 165 -5.36 13.47 -0.42
C ALA A 165 -6.43 12.38 -0.60
N LEU A 166 -6.60 11.49 0.40
CA LEU A 166 -7.64 10.46 0.36
C LEU A 166 -9.05 11.06 0.36
N ASN A 167 -9.29 12.07 1.20
CA ASN A 167 -10.60 12.73 1.26
C ASN A 167 -10.93 13.50 -0.01
N GLU A 168 -9.92 14.08 -0.70
CA GLU A 168 -10.14 14.71 -2.01
C GLU A 168 -10.60 13.71 -3.06
N LEU A 169 -10.04 12.50 -3.07
CA LEU A 169 -10.45 11.41 -3.98
C LEU A 169 -11.89 10.95 -3.71
N LEU A 170 -12.32 11.03 -2.46
CA LEU A 170 -13.63 10.54 -1.99
C LEU A 170 -14.72 11.63 -2.00
N LYS A 171 -14.42 12.86 -2.44
CA LYS A 171 -15.33 14.01 -2.39
C LYS A 171 -16.58 13.88 -3.26
N HIS A 172 -16.48 13.15 -4.34
CA HIS A 172 -17.55 13.10 -5.34
C HIS A 172 -18.68 12.11 -4.98
N GLU A 173 -18.52 11.34 -3.89
CA GLU A 173 -19.48 10.32 -3.49
C GLU A 173 -19.88 10.47 -2.01
N ARG A 174 -21.18 10.41 -1.74
CA ARG A 174 -21.73 10.49 -0.36
C ARG A 174 -21.39 9.25 0.51
N SER A 175 -20.78 8.22 -0.05
CA SER A 175 -20.51 6.92 0.61
C SER A 175 -19.26 6.25 0.06
N GLY A 176 -18.11 6.94 0.11
CA GLY A 176 -16.84 6.33 -0.24
C GLY A 176 -16.43 5.21 0.73
N VAL A 177 -15.82 4.15 0.22
CA VAL A 177 -15.29 3.03 1.05
C VAL A 177 -13.79 2.89 0.81
N VAL A 178 -13.06 2.70 1.90
CA VAL A 178 -11.62 2.39 1.87
C VAL A 178 -11.43 0.92 2.26
N ILE A 179 -10.87 0.13 1.35
CA ILE A 179 -10.44 -1.25 1.60
C ILE A 179 -8.99 -1.22 2.08
N ASN A 180 -8.80 -1.46 3.35
CA ASN A 180 -7.47 -1.46 3.95
C ASN A 180 -6.80 -2.83 3.82
N LEU A 181 -5.91 -2.96 2.84
CA LEU A 181 -5.00 -4.10 2.66
C LEU A 181 -3.56 -3.74 3.07
N ALA A 182 -3.32 -2.55 3.62
CA ALA A 182 -2.02 -2.17 4.15
C ALA A 182 -1.75 -2.83 5.51
N SER A 183 -0.47 -2.90 5.89
CA SER A 183 -0.11 -3.33 7.24
C SER A 183 -0.50 -2.26 8.28
N MET A 184 -0.64 -2.65 9.55
CA MET A 184 -0.92 -1.72 10.64
C MET A 184 0.10 -0.59 10.71
N GLU A 185 1.38 -0.89 10.48
CA GLU A 185 2.45 0.10 10.44
C GLU A 185 2.12 1.24 9.47
N TYR A 186 1.77 0.89 8.23
CA TYR A 186 1.48 1.90 7.21
C TYR A 186 0.11 2.53 7.39
N PHE A 187 -0.91 1.76 7.71
CA PHE A 187 -2.26 2.29 7.89
C PHE A 187 -2.37 3.26 9.08
N LYS A 188 -1.49 3.17 10.07
CA LYS A 188 -1.38 4.15 11.18
C LYS A 188 -1.10 5.58 10.69
N SER A 189 -0.50 5.76 9.48
CA SER A 189 -0.35 7.08 8.87
C SER A 189 -1.66 7.68 8.37
N VAL A 190 -2.69 6.83 8.19
CA VAL A 190 -4.06 7.24 7.87
C VAL A 190 -4.85 7.36 9.17
N LYS A 191 -5.23 8.56 9.52
CA LYS A 191 -6.02 8.83 10.73
C LYS A 191 -7.48 8.51 10.44
N SER A 192 -7.94 7.33 10.86
CA SER A 192 -9.28 6.82 10.54
C SER A 192 -10.41 7.77 10.95
N ASN A 193 -10.24 8.52 12.04
CA ASN A 193 -11.21 9.50 12.52
C ASN A 193 -11.31 10.76 11.64
N LEU A 194 -10.36 10.99 10.76
CA LEU A 194 -10.35 12.11 9.81
C LEU A 194 -10.73 11.69 8.39
N LEU A 195 -10.94 10.39 8.17
CA LEU A 195 -11.34 9.88 6.87
C LEU A 195 -12.85 10.06 6.67
N LYS A 196 -13.24 10.63 5.53
CA LYS A 196 -14.65 10.83 5.16
C LYS A 196 -15.21 9.62 4.40
N ALA A 197 -14.87 8.41 4.87
CA ALA A 197 -15.27 7.15 4.27
C ALA A 197 -15.33 6.06 5.32
N GLU A 198 -16.12 5.02 5.05
CA GLU A 198 -16.03 3.78 5.82
C GLU A 198 -14.73 3.06 5.50
N VAL A 199 -14.14 2.43 6.52
CA VAL A 199 -12.95 1.59 6.34
C VAL A 199 -13.34 0.15 6.59
N ILE A 200 -13.09 -0.71 5.61
CA ILE A 200 -13.22 -2.16 5.72
C ILE A 200 -11.83 -2.76 5.62
N THR A 201 -11.47 -3.58 6.60
CA THR A 201 -10.19 -4.28 6.65
C THR A 201 -10.42 -5.77 6.45
N PRO A 202 -10.06 -6.34 5.28
CA PRO A 202 -10.01 -7.79 5.09
C PRO A 202 -8.91 -8.40 5.98
N VAL A 203 -9.31 -9.40 6.78
CA VAL A 203 -8.43 -10.13 7.70
C VAL A 203 -8.35 -11.58 7.26
N PHE A 204 -7.15 -12.07 6.99
CA PHE A 204 -6.92 -13.42 6.50
C PHE A 204 -6.37 -14.30 7.64
N LYS A 205 -7.09 -15.40 7.93
CA LYS A 205 -6.75 -16.31 9.02
C LYS A 205 -6.59 -17.74 8.51
N GLU A 206 -5.58 -18.42 9.05
CA GLU A 206 -5.32 -19.83 8.84
C GLU A 206 -5.91 -20.64 9.99
N TYR A 207 -6.45 -21.81 9.68
CA TYR A 207 -6.75 -22.78 10.73
C TYR A 207 -5.46 -23.28 11.35
N LYS A 208 -5.36 -23.11 12.65
CA LYS A 208 -4.29 -23.64 13.51
C LYS A 208 -4.97 -24.24 14.73
N ASP A 209 -5.16 -25.55 14.69
CA ASP A 209 -5.89 -26.29 15.72
C ASP A 209 -5.67 -25.73 17.13
N PRO A 210 -6.74 -25.43 17.88
CA PRO A 210 -8.19 -25.51 17.52
C PRO A 210 -8.80 -24.21 16.99
N THR A 211 -8.02 -23.19 16.56
CA THR A 211 -8.53 -21.85 16.25
C THR A 211 -7.99 -21.29 14.93
N TYR A 212 -8.67 -20.25 14.42
CA TYR A 212 -8.17 -19.46 13.29
C TYR A 212 -7.25 -18.34 13.76
N ARG A 213 -6.04 -18.25 13.19
CA ARG A 213 -5.04 -17.24 13.54
C ARG A 213 -4.46 -16.56 12.30
N VAL A 214 -4.06 -15.30 12.43
CA VAL A 214 -3.33 -14.58 11.39
C VAL A 214 -1.89 -15.09 11.35
N VAL A 215 -1.46 -15.57 10.18
CA VAL A 215 -0.07 -15.95 9.90
C VAL A 215 0.50 -14.91 8.94
N ALA A 216 1.51 -14.15 9.39
CA ALA A 216 1.97 -12.93 8.72
C ALA A 216 2.33 -13.12 7.24
N ILE A 217 3.05 -14.20 6.88
CA ILE A 217 3.46 -14.46 5.50
C ILE A 217 2.25 -14.76 4.61
N TYR A 218 1.30 -15.55 5.08
CA TYR A 218 0.09 -15.89 4.34
C TYR A 218 -0.84 -14.69 4.22
N ALA A 219 -1.00 -13.91 5.30
CA ALA A 219 -1.80 -12.70 5.27
C ALA A 219 -1.26 -11.65 4.29
N LYS A 220 0.08 -11.51 4.15
CA LYS A 220 0.68 -10.63 3.13
C LYS A 220 0.36 -11.10 1.72
N LYS A 221 0.52 -12.41 1.43
CA LYS A 221 0.17 -13.00 0.14
C LYS A 221 -1.33 -12.80 -0.16
N ALA A 222 -2.20 -13.11 0.79
CA ALA A 222 -3.65 -13.00 0.63
C ALA A 222 -4.11 -11.55 0.36
N ARG A 223 -3.48 -10.53 0.98
CA ARG A 223 -3.73 -9.12 0.67
C ARG A 223 -3.38 -8.78 -0.78
N GLY A 224 -2.27 -9.32 -1.29
CA GLY A 224 -1.91 -9.17 -2.70
C GLY A 224 -2.92 -9.84 -3.63
N LEU A 225 -3.34 -11.06 -3.32
CA LEU A 225 -4.37 -11.79 -4.08
C LEU A 225 -5.72 -11.06 -4.07
N MET A 226 -6.13 -10.49 -2.93
CA MET A 226 -7.36 -9.69 -2.83
C MET A 226 -7.26 -8.42 -3.68
N CYS A 227 -6.11 -7.73 -3.63
CA CYS A 227 -5.89 -6.54 -4.46
C CYS A 227 -5.95 -6.89 -5.96
N ASP A 228 -5.29 -7.98 -6.38
CA ASP A 228 -5.36 -8.50 -7.74
C ASP A 228 -6.80 -8.87 -8.14
N TYR A 229 -7.52 -9.57 -7.28
CA TYR A 229 -8.90 -9.97 -7.50
C TYR A 229 -9.82 -8.76 -7.77
N ILE A 230 -9.69 -7.70 -6.97
CA ILE A 230 -10.45 -6.46 -7.16
C ILE A 230 -10.10 -5.83 -8.51
N ILE A 231 -8.81 -5.73 -8.86
CA ILE A 231 -8.35 -5.08 -10.09
C ILE A 231 -8.77 -5.88 -11.34
N GLN A 232 -8.54 -7.20 -11.33
CA GLN A 232 -8.82 -8.06 -12.50
C GLN A 232 -10.32 -8.15 -12.79
N ASN A 233 -11.16 -8.17 -11.75
CA ASN A 233 -12.60 -8.22 -11.89
C ASN A 233 -13.27 -6.82 -11.93
N ARG A 234 -12.47 -5.74 -11.80
CA ARG A 234 -12.95 -4.34 -11.75
C ARG A 234 -14.10 -4.13 -10.78
N LEU A 235 -13.94 -4.68 -9.57
CA LEU A 235 -14.96 -4.60 -8.56
C LEU A 235 -15.12 -3.15 -8.10
N THR A 236 -16.34 -2.66 -8.12
CA THR A 236 -16.74 -1.32 -7.66
C THR A 236 -17.74 -1.38 -6.52
N ARG A 237 -18.21 -2.58 -6.18
CA ARG A 237 -19.11 -2.82 -5.04
C ARG A 237 -18.36 -3.58 -3.96
N VAL A 238 -18.43 -3.10 -2.75
CA VAL A 238 -17.68 -3.68 -1.63
C VAL A 238 -18.17 -5.09 -1.29
N GLU A 239 -19.46 -5.36 -1.45
CA GLU A 239 -20.07 -6.67 -1.16
C GLU A 239 -19.49 -7.78 -2.04
N ASP A 240 -19.05 -7.44 -3.26
CA ASP A 240 -18.47 -8.40 -4.20
C ASP A 240 -17.14 -8.99 -3.68
N LEU A 241 -16.48 -8.31 -2.72
CA LEU A 241 -15.30 -8.86 -2.04
C LEU A 241 -15.61 -10.13 -1.26
N GLN A 242 -16.83 -10.31 -0.79
CA GLN A 242 -17.24 -11.51 -0.03
C GLN A 242 -17.18 -12.79 -0.88
N SER A 243 -17.20 -12.64 -2.22
CA SER A 243 -17.03 -13.75 -3.17
C SER A 243 -15.57 -14.16 -3.39
N PHE A 244 -14.61 -13.48 -2.75
CA PHE A 244 -13.19 -13.84 -2.85
C PHE A 244 -12.94 -15.27 -2.35
N ASN A 245 -12.33 -16.10 -3.23
CA ASN A 245 -12.09 -17.51 -2.97
C ASN A 245 -10.71 -18.01 -3.42
N LEU A 246 -9.76 -17.10 -3.64
CA LEU A 246 -8.41 -17.46 -4.10
C LEU A 246 -7.59 -18.08 -2.97
N ASP A 247 -6.69 -19.01 -3.35
CA ASP A 247 -5.76 -19.69 -2.44
C ASP A 247 -6.48 -20.42 -1.26
N GLY A 248 -7.73 -20.85 -1.49
CA GLY A 248 -8.54 -21.57 -0.50
C GLY A 248 -9.20 -20.70 0.58
N TYR A 249 -9.03 -19.37 0.54
CA TYR A 249 -9.73 -18.48 1.46
C TYR A 249 -11.22 -18.38 1.12
N ARG A 250 -12.05 -18.25 2.16
CA ARG A 250 -13.48 -17.99 2.03
C ARG A 250 -13.92 -16.98 3.07
N PHE A 251 -14.85 -16.09 2.69
CA PHE A 251 -15.47 -15.16 3.61
C PHE A 251 -16.21 -15.90 4.74
N THR A 252 -15.99 -15.47 5.98
CA THR A 252 -16.53 -16.11 7.18
C THR A 252 -17.34 -15.09 7.99
N PRO A 253 -18.64 -14.95 7.72
CA PRO A 253 -19.50 -13.95 8.38
C PRO A 253 -19.48 -14.06 9.90
N ALA A 254 -19.47 -15.28 10.45
CA ALA A 254 -19.49 -15.53 11.89
C ALA A 254 -18.27 -14.97 12.65
N LEU A 255 -17.14 -14.73 11.95
CA LEU A 255 -15.93 -14.15 12.52
C LEU A 255 -15.72 -12.69 12.11
N SER A 256 -16.64 -12.14 11.32
CA SER A 256 -16.55 -10.79 10.74
C SER A 256 -17.33 -9.77 11.57
N SER A 257 -16.94 -8.51 11.43
CA SER A 257 -17.66 -7.34 11.96
C SER A 257 -17.96 -6.34 10.84
N LEU A 258 -18.59 -5.22 11.17
CA LEU A 258 -18.86 -4.16 10.20
C LEU A 258 -17.58 -3.60 9.55
N LYS A 259 -16.45 -3.59 10.29
CA LYS A 259 -15.18 -3.00 9.84
C LYS A 259 -14.10 -4.02 9.50
N GLU A 260 -14.20 -5.24 10.00
CA GLU A 260 -13.25 -6.31 9.74
C GLU A 260 -13.97 -7.49 9.08
N TRP A 261 -13.60 -7.78 7.84
CA TRP A 261 -14.13 -8.90 7.08
C TRP A 261 -13.13 -10.03 7.10
N VAL A 262 -13.49 -11.10 7.79
CA VAL A 262 -12.60 -12.25 8.00
C VAL A 262 -12.77 -13.27 6.88
N PHE A 263 -11.62 -13.63 6.29
CA PHE A 263 -11.50 -14.70 5.32
C PHE A 263 -10.67 -15.82 5.96
N THR A 264 -11.16 -17.03 5.96
CA THR A 264 -10.50 -18.19 6.57
C THR A 264 -10.05 -19.19 5.53
N ARG A 265 -8.93 -19.88 5.82
CA ARG A 265 -8.39 -20.99 5.02
C ARG A 265 -8.03 -22.16 5.92
N GLY A 266 -8.18 -23.38 5.35
CA GLY A 266 -8.07 -24.63 6.11
C GLY A 266 -9.34 -24.87 6.92
N ASP A 267 -9.94 -26.05 6.75
CA ASP A 267 -11.17 -26.37 7.44
C ASP A 267 -10.90 -27.28 8.62
N ILE A 268 -11.79 -27.15 9.62
CA ILE A 268 -11.81 -28.01 10.79
C ILE A 268 -12.34 -29.40 10.42
N ARG A 269 -13.07 -29.50 9.29
CA ARG A 269 -13.82 -30.72 8.90
C ARG A 269 -13.96 -30.77 7.37
N ALA A 270 -12.86 -30.98 6.67
CA ALA A 270 -12.94 -31.51 5.32
C ALA A 270 -12.82 -33.01 5.34
#